data_387eb11132a70cb2a8de4accda6f5f40
#
_entry.id   387eb11132a70cb2a8de4accda6f5f40
#
_cell.length_a   1.000
_cell.length_b   1.000
_cell.length_c   1.000
_cell.angle_alpha   90.00
_cell.angle_beta   90.00
_cell.angle_gamma   90.00
#
_symmetry.space_group_name_H-M   'P 1'
#
loop_
_entity.id
_entity.type
_entity.pdbx_description
1 polymer ?
#
loop_
_entity_poly.entity_id
_entity_poly.type
_entity_poly.pdbx_seq_one_letter_code
_entity_poly.pdbx_strand_id
1 'polypeptide(L)'
;LVEYADGSTLAHLGQPDMRVPIAHALAYPERWESGVSGLKLAELGRLNFQAVDLRRFPCLGLARDALRAGGILPNVLNAANEVAVEAFLAGRLAFTRIAQVIAGTLEAAGSAQLPGDETLEAVLEVDAWARRTAAGRLEPSTAVSHA
;
A
#
# COMPACT_ATOMS: atom_id res chain seq x y z
N LEU A 1 4.62 11.74 10.23
CA LEU A 1 4.02 12.36 11.40
C LEU A 1 3.45 11.27 12.29
N VAL A 2 3.67 11.37 13.61
CA VAL A 2 3.12 10.47 14.63
C VAL A 2 2.46 11.33 15.70
N GLU A 3 1.18 11.10 15.93
CA GLU A 3 0.43 11.71 17.03
C GLU A 3 0.50 10.83 18.27
N TYR A 4 0.78 11.42 19.40
CA TYR A 4 0.82 10.76 20.69
C TYR A 4 -0.47 11.01 21.48
N ALA A 5 -0.72 10.17 22.48
CA ALA A 5 -1.91 10.27 23.34
C ALA A 5 -2.00 11.57 24.15
N ASP A 6 -0.87 12.25 24.37
CA ASP A 6 -0.79 13.55 25.05
C ASP A 6 -1.11 14.74 24.11
N GLY A 7 -1.42 14.48 22.86
CA GLY A 7 -1.71 15.49 21.84
C GLY A 7 -0.47 16.06 21.14
N SER A 8 0.74 15.62 21.49
CA SER A 8 1.93 16.02 20.76
C SER A 8 2.04 15.32 19.41
N THR A 9 2.67 15.97 18.44
CA THR A 9 2.94 15.39 17.12
C THR A 9 4.43 15.45 16.80
N LEU A 10 5.03 14.31 16.50
CA LEU A 10 6.41 14.20 16.03
C LEU A 10 6.45 14.10 14.51
N ALA A 11 7.31 14.90 13.87
CA ALA A 11 7.56 14.86 12.44
C ALA A 11 8.97 14.36 12.15
N HIS A 12 9.10 13.37 11.26
CA HIS A 12 10.36 13.02 10.63
C HIS A 12 10.31 13.46 9.17
N LEU A 13 11.15 14.43 8.82
CA LEU A 13 11.20 15.02 7.48
C LEU A 13 12.57 14.72 6.86
N GLY A 14 12.59 14.28 5.61
CA GLY A 14 13.80 13.98 4.87
C GLY A 14 13.51 13.83 3.37
N GLN A 15 14.56 13.74 2.56
CA GLN A 15 14.42 13.35 1.17
C GLN A 15 13.91 11.91 1.09
N PRO A 16 13.02 11.59 0.12
CA PRO A 16 12.48 10.24 -0.05
C PRO A 16 13.54 9.33 -0.69
N ASP A 17 14.48 8.85 0.12
CA ASP A 17 15.58 8.00 -0.31
C ASP A 17 15.79 6.86 0.69
N MET A 18 15.74 5.62 0.21
CA MET A 18 15.88 4.41 1.03
C MET A 18 17.23 4.27 1.71
N ARG A 19 18.27 4.97 1.24
CA ARG A 19 19.57 4.97 1.90
C ARG A 19 19.50 5.52 3.33
N VAL A 20 18.58 6.47 3.60
CA VAL A 20 18.40 7.06 4.93
C VAL A 20 17.95 6.02 5.97
N PRO A 21 16.83 5.30 5.79
CA PRO A 21 16.39 4.29 6.75
C PRO A 21 17.34 3.09 6.82
N ILE A 22 17.98 2.70 5.72
CA ILE A 22 18.96 1.60 5.70
C ILE A 22 20.20 1.99 6.52
N ALA A 23 20.78 3.18 6.28
CA ALA A 23 21.91 3.66 7.05
C ALA A 23 21.60 3.77 8.55
N HIS A 24 20.38 4.22 8.89
CA HIS A 24 19.97 4.29 10.29
C HIS A 24 19.80 2.89 10.92
N ALA A 25 19.24 1.93 10.20
CA ALA A 25 19.09 0.56 10.69
C ALA A 25 20.45 -0.11 10.96
N LEU A 26 21.44 0.15 10.10
CA LEU A 26 22.80 -0.37 10.27
C LEU A 26 23.59 0.34 11.38
N ALA A 27 23.35 1.63 11.57
CA ALA A 27 24.09 2.45 12.53
C ALA A 27 23.46 2.50 13.92
N TYR A 28 22.22 2.05 14.09
CA TYR A 28 21.45 2.23 15.33
C TYR A 28 22.26 1.88 16.60
N PRO A 29 22.27 2.74 17.63
CA PRO A 29 21.45 3.97 17.80
C PRO A 29 22.07 5.24 17.18
N GLU A 30 23.20 5.16 16.56
CA GLU A 30 23.92 6.28 15.96
C GLU A 30 23.26 6.75 14.64
N ARG A 31 23.74 7.89 14.13
CA ARG A 31 23.32 8.47 12.85
C ARG A 31 24.55 8.65 11.96
N TRP A 32 24.68 7.75 10.95
CA TRP A 32 25.76 7.84 9.98
C TRP A 32 25.37 8.68 8.78
N GLU A 33 26.36 9.19 8.08
CA GLU A 33 26.16 9.86 6.80
C GLU A 33 25.65 8.85 5.77
N SER A 34 24.45 9.10 5.23
CA SER A 34 23.84 8.25 4.20
C SER A 34 24.22 8.62 2.76
N GLY A 35 24.97 9.73 2.59
CA GLY A 35 25.24 10.33 1.28
C GLY A 35 24.03 11.00 0.64
N VAL A 36 22.93 11.18 1.40
CA VAL A 36 21.71 11.87 0.94
C VAL A 36 21.74 13.31 1.43
N SER A 37 21.48 14.26 0.53
CA SER A 37 21.42 15.69 0.88
C SER A 37 20.31 15.96 1.89
N GLY A 38 20.59 16.76 2.92
CA GLY A 38 19.59 17.18 3.89
C GLY A 38 18.47 18.00 3.27
N LEU A 39 17.30 17.96 3.90
CA LEU A 39 16.15 18.77 3.51
C LEU A 39 16.37 20.21 4.00
N LYS A 40 16.28 21.18 3.09
CA LYS A 40 16.39 22.61 3.40
C LYS A 40 15.00 23.21 3.65
N LEU A 41 14.57 23.23 4.90
CA LEU A 41 13.20 23.65 5.27
C LEU A 41 12.89 25.08 4.85
N ALA A 42 13.86 26.00 4.86
CA ALA A 42 13.68 27.37 4.43
C ALA A 42 13.38 27.48 2.92
N GLU A 43 13.92 26.59 2.10
CA GLU A 43 13.63 26.53 0.66
C GLU A 43 12.30 25.84 0.41
N LEU A 44 11.91 24.83 1.20
CA LEU A 44 10.62 24.18 1.15
C LEU A 44 9.45 25.13 1.45
N GLY A 45 9.67 26.05 2.42
CA GLY A 45 8.78 27.14 2.78
C GLY A 45 7.54 26.71 3.55
N ARG A 46 6.66 25.87 2.98
CA ARG A 46 5.39 25.48 3.60
C ARG A 46 5.00 24.04 3.31
N LEU A 47 4.28 23.43 4.25
CA LEU A 47 3.57 22.17 4.11
C LEU A 47 2.07 22.42 4.17
N ASN A 48 1.31 21.74 3.30
CA ASN A 48 -0.13 21.82 3.30
C ASN A 48 -0.71 20.52 3.84
N PHE A 49 -1.63 20.62 4.80
CA PHE A 49 -2.31 19.46 5.41
C PHE A 49 -3.80 19.53 5.07
N GLN A 50 -4.36 18.40 4.67
CA GLN A 50 -5.78 18.27 4.34
C GLN A 50 -6.31 16.97 4.92
N ALA A 51 -7.58 16.96 5.29
CA ALA A 51 -8.25 15.71 5.66
C ALA A 51 -8.30 14.75 4.46
N VAL A 52 -8.14 13.46 4.74
CA VAL A 52 -8.17 12.43 3.70
C VAL A 52 -9.61 12.22 3.21
N ASP A 53 -9.84 12.35 1.92
CA ASP A 53 -11.09 11.96 1.27
C ASP A 53 -11.03 10.47 0.89
N LEU A 54 -11.63 9.61 1.71
CA LEU A 54 -11.67 8.17 1.47
C LEU A 54 -12.50 7.76 0.25
N ARG A 55 -13.37 8.63 -0.26
CA ARG A 55 -14.09 8.36 -1.52
C ARG A 55 -13.16 8.54 -2.71
N ARG A 56 -12.30 9.55 -2.65
CA ARG A 56 -11.29 9.83 -3.67
C ARG A 56 -10.09 8.89 -3.58
N PHE A 57 -9.75 8.45 -2.37
CA PHE A 57 -8.60 7.58 -2.06
C PHE A 57 -9.05 6.31 -1.31
N PRO A 58 -9.86 5.43 -1.93
CA PRO A 58 -10.48 4.31 -1.24
C PRO A 58 -9.47 3.24 -0.78
N CYS A 59 -8.33 3.11 -1.43
CA CYS A 59 -7.29 2.12 -1.04
C CYS A 59 -6.80 2.32 0.40
N LEU A 60 -6.76 3.56 0.91
CA LEU A 60 -6.38 3.79 2.31
C LEU A 60 -7.43 3.23 3.28
N GLY A 61 -8.72 3.36 2.96
CA GLY A 61 -9.80 2.74 3.73
C GLY A 61 -9.67 1.23 3.74
N LEU A 62 -9.55 0.62 2.55
CA LEU A 62 -9.38 -0.83 2.40
C LEU A 62 -8.18 -1.37 3.20
N ALA A 63 -7.04 -0.66 3.17
CA ALA A 63 -5.85 -1.07 3.92
C ALA A 63 -6.08 -1.02 5.45
N ARG A 64 -6.74 0.03 5.94
CA ARG A 64 -7.06 0.15 7.38
C ARG A 64 -8.05 -0.91 7.84
N ASP A 65 -9.04 -1.22 7.00
CA ASP A 65 -10.06 -2.23 7.33
C ASP A 65 -9.46 -3.64 7.29
N ALA A 66 -8.61 -3.95 6.31
CA ALA A 66 -7.88 -5.21 6.27
C ALA A 66 -6.95 -5.39 7.48
N LEU A 67 -6.25 -4.31 7.90
CA LEU A 67 -5.40 -4.34 9.08
C LEU A 67 -6.20 -4.57 10.38
N ARG A 68 -7.35 -3.91 10.52
CA ARG A 68 -8.22 -4.07 11.71
C ARG A 68 -8.84 -5.46 11.81
N ALA A 69 -9.23 -6.02 10.66
CA ALA A 69 -9.77 -7.36 10.58
C ALA A 69 -8.70 -8.44 10.84
N GLY A 70 -7.44 -8.17 10.46
CA GLY A 70 -6.33 -9.07 10.72
C GLY A 70 -6.38 -10.37 9.92
N GLY A 71 -5.78 -11.41 10.46
CA GLY A 71 -5.71 -12.73 9.82
C GLY A 71 -5.08 -12.67 8.42
N ILE A 72 -5.74 -13.31 7.46
CA ILE A 72 -5.26 -13.39 6.06
C ILE A 72 -5.48 -12.10 5.25
N LEU A 73 -6.32 -11.17 5.71
CA LEU A 73 -6.77 -10.04 4.87
C LEU A 73 -5.65 -9.06 4.49
N PRO A 74 -4.63 -8.77 5.32
CA PRO A 74 -3.48 -7.98 4.88
C PRO A 74 -2.70 -8.63 3.73
N ASN A 75 -2.55 -9.96 3.75
CA ASN A 75 -1.91 -10.71 2.67
C ASN A 75 -2.73 -10.65 1.37
N VAL A 76 -4.05 -10.90 1.46
CA VAL A 76 -4.97 -10.78 0.32
C VAL A 76 -4.92 -9.39 -0.30
N LEU A 77 -4.94 -8.35 0.53
CA LEU A 77 -4.85 -6.96 0.08
C LEU A 77 -3.55 -6.70 -0.68
N ASN A 78 -2.42 -7.13 -0.12
CA ASN A 78 -1.11 -6.92 -0.74
C ASN A 78 -1.02 -7.62 -2.11
N ALA A 79 -1.37 -8.90 -2.18
CA ALA A 79 -1.34 -9.67 -3.42
C ALA A 79 -2.27 -9.08 -4.51
N ALA A 80 -3.49 -8.68 -4.12
CA ALA A 80 -4.44 -8.03 -5.05
C ALA A 80 -3.93 -6.68 -5.55
N ASN A 81 -3.32 -5.88 -4.65
CA ASN A 81 -2.74 -4.59 -5.00
C ASN A 81 -1.59 -4.75 -6.01
N GLU A 82 -0.67 -5.67 -5.80
CA GLU A 82 0.45 -5.90 -6.71
C GLU A 82 -0.04 -6.26 -8.12
N VAL A 83 -1.01 -7.19 -8.24
CA VAL A 83 -1.60 -7.57 -9.53
C VAL A 83 -2.29 -6.39 -10.21
N ALA A 84 -3.05 -5.58 -9.45
CA ALA A 84 -3.75 -4.42 -10.00
C ALA A 84 -2.78 -3.31 -10.45
N VAL A 85 -1.73 -3.04 -9.66
CA VAL A 85 -0.70 -2.04 -9.99
C VAL A 85 0.12 -2.48 -11.20
N GLU A 86 0.52 -3.75 -11.30
CA GLU A 86 1.20 -4.29 -12.47
C GLU A 86 0.34 -4.13 -13.74
N ALA A 87 -0.95 -4.46 -13.66
CA ALA A 87 -1.87 -4.30 -14.77
C ALA A 87 -2.04 -2.82 -15.17
N PHE A 88 -2.06 -1.90 -14.21
CA PHE A 88 -2.10 -0.46 -14.48
C PHE A 88 -0.82 0.02 -15.16
N LEU A 89 0.35 -0.36 -14.67
CA LEU A 89 1.64 0.04 -15.27
C LEU A 89 1.80 -0.54 -16.68
N ALA A 90 1.22 -1.70 -16.95
CA ALA A 90 1.17 -2.30 -18.29
C ALA A 90 0.08 -1.71 -19.20
N GLY A 91 -0.66 -0.69 -18.76
CA GLY A 91 -1.75 -0.05 -19.54
C GLY A 91 -3.00 -0.92 -19.71
N ARG A 92 -3.13 -2.01 -18.94
CA ARG A 92 -4.26 -2.97 -19.01
C ARG A 92 -5.39 -2.66 -18.02
N LEU A 93 -5.16 -1.74 -17.09
CA LEU A 93 -6.13 -1.34 -16.06
C LEU A 93 -6.11 0.18 -15.89
N ALA A 94 -7.27 0.82 -15.77
CA ALA A 94 -7.34 2.23 -15.42
C ALA A 94 -6.99 2.45 -13.93
N PHE A 95 -6.34 3.57 -13.60
CA PHE A 95 -5.93 3.89 -12.23
C PHE A 95 -7.06 3.77 -11.20
N THR A 96 -8.24 4.28 -11.53
CA THR A 96 -9.41 4.25 -10.65
C THR A 96 -9.97 2.84 -10.42
N ARG A 97 -9.60 1.86 -11.26
CA ARG A 97 -10.03 0.47 -11.15
C ARG A 97 -9.19 -0.33 -10.15
N ILE A 98 -8.01 0.14 -9.77
CA ILE A 98 -7.13 -0.54 -8.78
C ILE A 98 -7.92 -0.83 -7.49
N ALA A 99 -8.57 0.18 -6.94
CA ALA A 99 -9.34 0.01 -5.70
C ALA A 99 -10.49 -0.99 -5.83
N GLN A 100 -11.12 -1.07 -7.00
CA GLN A 100 -12.22 -2.02 -7.26
C GLN A 100 -11.72 -3.47 -7.32
N VAL A 101 -10.57 -3.71 -7.93
CA VAL A 101 -9.93 -5.04 -7.96
C VAL A 101 -9.58 -5.48 -6.54
N ILE A 102 -8.98 -4.60 -5.74
CA ILE A 102 -8.62 -4.89 -4.35
C ILE A 102 -9.88 -5.19 -3.52
N ALA A 103 -10.88 -4.30 -3.56
CA ALA A 103 -12.11 -4.46 -2.79
C ALA A 103 -12.83 -5.78 -3.12
N GLY A 104 -13.01 -6.08 -4.40
CA GLY A 104 -13.66 -7.31 -4.82
C GLY A 104 -12.86 -8.57 -4.46
N THR A 105 -11.53 -8.49 -4.39
CA THR A 105 -10.71 -9.64 -3.96
C THR A 105 -10.82 -9.85 -2.45
N LEU A 106 -10.83 -8.77 -1.66
CA LEU A 106 -11.08 -8.84 -0.21
C LEU A 106 -12.48 -9.39 0.11
N GLU A 107 -13.50 -8.96 -0.62
CA GLU A 107 -14.87 -9.46 -0.47
C GLU A 107 -14.96 -10.96 -0.77
N ALA A 108 -14.33 -11.42 -1.86
CA ALA A 108 -14.26 -12.83 -2.19
C ALA A 108 -13.55 -13.67 -1.11
N ALA A 109 -12.54 -13.12 -0.43
CA ALA A 109 -11.84 -13.80 0.64
C ALA A 109 -12.77 -14.08 1.85
N GLY A 110 -13.74 -13.21 2.11
CA GLY A 110 -14.71 -13.39 3.20
C GLY A 110 -15.64 -14.61 3.01
N SER A 111 -15.80 -15.10 1.79
CA SER A 111 -16.63 -16.27 1.46
C SER A 111 -15.83 -17.51 1.05
N ALA A 112 -14.51 -17.38 0.89
CA ALA A 112 -13.64 -18.46 0.49
C ALA A 112 -13.19 -19.31 1.69
N GLN A 113 -13.04 -20.61 1.48
CA GLN A 113 -12.41 -21.51 2.45
C GLN A 113 -10.90 -21.41 2.29
N LEU A 114 -10.28 -20.46 2.98
CA LEU A 114 -8.85 -20.22 2.98
C LEU A 114 -8.23 -20.65 4.32
N PRO A 115 -6.97 -21.12 4.33
CA PRO A 115 -6.29 -21.42 5.58
C PRO A 115 -6.18 -20.16 6.43
N GLY A 116 -6.47 -20.29 7.73
CA GLY A 116 -6.44 -19.18 8.69
C GLY A 116 -5.24 -19.20 9.63
N ASP A 117 -4.35 -20.16 9.49
CA ASP A 117 -3.13 -20.28 10.27
C ASP A 117 -2.01 -19.39 9.72
N GLU A 118 -1.05 -19.06 10.59
CA GLU A 118 0.09 -18.16 10.25
C GLU A 118 1.32 -18.96 9.79
N THR A 119 1.12 -20.16 9.23
CA THR A 119 2.23 -20.93 8.64
C THR A 119 2.67 -20.33 7.31
N LEU A 120 3.94 -20.52 6.94
CA LEU A 120 4.46 -20.02 5.67
C LEU A 120 3.66 -20.60 4.49
N GLU A 121 3.34 -21.88 4.57
CA GLU A 121 2.58 -22.60 3.54
C GLU A 121 1.18 -21.97 3.35
N ALA A 122 0.48 -21.69 4.45
CA ALA A 122 -0.83 -21.03 4.42
C ALA A 122 -0.76 -19.61 3.83
N VAL A 123 0.26 -18.85 4.22
CA VAL A 123 0.47 -17.50 3.67
C VAL A 123 0.72 -17.54 2.17
N LEU A 124 1.53 -18.48 1.68
CA LEU A 124 1.81 -18.64 0.24
C LEU A 124 0.57 -19.14 -0.54
N GLU A 125 -0.24 -20.01 0.05
CA GLU A 125 -1.50 -20.46 -0.56
C GLU A 125 -2.50 -19.33 -0.71
N VAL A 126 -2.66 -18.51 0.34
CA VAL A 126 -3.54 -17.32 0.34
C VAL A 126 -3.05 -16.30 -0.68
N ASP A 127 -1.75 -16.01 -0.74
CA ASP A 127 -1.15 -15.10 -1.73
C ASP A 127 -1.46 -15.57 -3.17
N ALA A 128 -1.19 -16.85 -3.46
CA ALA A 128 -1.45 -17.43 -4.78
C ALA A 128 -2.94 -17.39 -5.16
N TRP A 129 -3.84 -17.66 -4.20
CA TRP A 129 -5.28 -17.55 -4.40
C TRP A 129 -5.70 -16.10 -4.69
N ALA A 130 -5.21 -15.15 -3.89
CA ALA A 130 -5.54 -13.74 -4.05
C ALA A 130 -5.08 -13.19 -5.39
N ARG A 131 -3.88 -13.56 -5.85
CA ARG A 131 -3.36 -13.19 -7.17
C ARG A 131 -4.24 -13.73 -8.30
N ARG A 132 -4.63 -15.00 -8.25
CA ARG A 132 -5.55 -15.58 -9.26
C ARG A 132 -6.91 -14.89 -9.27
N THR A 133 -7.45 -14.62 -8.10
CA THR A 133 -8.76 -13.95 -7.95
C THR A 133 -8.71 -12.52 -8.46
N ALA A 134 -7.65 -11.76 -8.14
CA ALA A 134 -7.44 -10.41 -8.63
C ALA A 134 -7.23 -10.39 -10.15
N ALA A 135 -6.44 -11.31 -10.69
CA ALA A 135 -6.22 -11.43 -12.14
C ALA A 135 -7.53 -11.69 -12.90
N GLY A 136 -8.43 -12.52 -12.35
CA GLY A 136 -9.76 -12.75 -12.93
C GLY A 136 -10.68 -11.52 -12.91
N ARG A 137 -10.35 -10.47 -12.16
CA ARG A 137 -11.09 -9.21 -12.09
C ARG A 137 -10.52 -8.11 -13.01
N LEU A 138 -9.40 -8.39 -13.66
CA LEU A 138 -8.87 -7.53 -14.71
C LEU A 138 -9.73 -7.70 -15.95
N GLU A 139 -10.75 -6.85 -16.14
CA GLU A 139 -11.48 -6.84 -17.40
C GLU A 139 -10.54 -6.47 -18.54
N PRO A 140 -10.69 -7.07 -19.72
CA PRO A 140 -9.94 -6.62 -20.89
C PRO A 140 -10.22 -5.12 -21.08
N SER A 141 -9.17 -4.32 -21.13
CA SER A 141 -9.28 -2.91 -21.47
C SER A 141 -9.98 -2.84 -22.82
N THR A 142 -11.21 -2.34 -22.87
CA THR A 142 -11.74 -1.78 -24.10
C THR A 142 -10.78 -0.69 -24.49
N ALA A 143 -9.94 -0.97 -25.48
CA ALA A 143 -8.98 -0.04 -26.02
C ALA A 143 -9.66 1.30 -26.22
N VAL A 144 -9.20 2.32 -25.50
CA VAL A 144 -9.61 3.70 -25.78
C VAL A 144 -9.02 3.99 -27.15
N SER A 145 -9.88 3.85 -28.16
CA SER A 145 -9.60 4.30 -29.52
C SER A 145 -9.41 5.82 -29.44
N HIS A 146 -8.17 6.26 -29.46
CA HIS A 146 -7.87 7.66 -29.74
C HIS A 146 -8.17 7.88 -31.22
N ALA A 147 -9.33 8.50 -31.52
CA ALA A 147 -9.62 9.16 -32.78
C ALA A 147 -9.12 10.61 -32.67
#